data_274e0c5046431a2fbde7a309c330b1f6
#
_entry.id   274e0c5046431a2fbde7a309c330b1f6
#
_cell.length_a   1.000
_cell.length_b   1.000
_cell.length_c   1.000
_cell.angle_alpha   90.00
_cell.angle_beta   90.00
_cell.angle_gamma   90.00
#
_symmetry.space_group_name_H-M   'P 1'
#
loop_
_entity.id
_entity.type
_entity.pdbx_description
1 polymer ?
#
loop_
_entity_poly.entity_id
_entity_poly.type
_entity_poly.pdbx_seq_one_letter_code
_entity_poly.pdbx_strand_id
1 'polypeptide(L)'
;MIISHTHQRYKDKWRRLGNGRFNGAYYYSKEIVENIIPNVKTDRNWITVNIPGFGCDHAIVFVHNNLNPHNYDWLTRYKDIILVCGVKETCEKVAHIGKTIFLPLSIDIEAVEKFRQEERSGAAFAGRPAKRKMDGVEIPKGVDIIEGLPREQFLQEMAKRETIYAVGRAAVEARALGCNIAAYDPRFPDPEIWQVMDNREAAKILQAELDKIDCATADMKWT
;
A
#
# COMPACT_ATOMS: atom_id res chain seq x y z
N MET A 1 -7.27 18.39 4.68
CA MET A 1 -8.55 17.67 4.99
C MET A 1 -8.53 16.31 4.32
N ILE A 2 -9.08 15.25 4.93
CA ILE A 2 -9.21 13.92 4.31
C ILE A 2 -10.46 13.91 3.44
N ILE A 3 -10.29 13.91 2.12
CA ILE A 3 -11.41 13.97 1.16
C ILE A 3 -12.02 12.60 0.93
N SER A 4 -11.19 11.59 0.87
CA SER A 4 -11.64 10.24 0.60
C SER A 4 -10.74 9.25 1.33
N HIS A 5 -11.35 8.42 2.17
CA HIS A 5 -10.66 7.32 2.82
C HIS A 5 -11.45 6.03 2.66
N THR A 6 -10.75 4.96 2.34
CA THR A 6 -11.33 3.62 2.18
C THR A 6 -11.91 3.09 3.46
N HIS A 7 -11.38 3.56 4.57
CA HIS A 7 -11.70 3.07 5.89
C HIS A 7 -13.20 3.07 6.17
N GLN A 8 -13.89 4.22 6.00
CA GLN A 8 -15.33 4.30 6.29
C GLN A 8 -16.17 3.50 5.30
N ARG A 9 -15.91 3.66 4.00
CA ARG A 9 -16.71 3.04 2.94
C ARG A 9 -16.57 1.52 2.90
N TYR A 10 -15.36 0.99 3.12
CA TYR A 10 -15.15 -0.45 3.21
C TYR A 10 -15.72 -1.03 4.49
N LYS A 11 -15.63 -0.32 5.62
CA LYS A 11 -16.23 -0.74 6.87
C LYS A 11 -17.74 -0.94 6.73
N ASP A 12 -18.44 -0.03 6.07
CA ASP A 12 -19.86 -0.12 5.81
C ASP A 12 -20.21 -1.24 4.83
N LYS A 13 -19.42 -1.40 3.76
CA LYS A 13 -19.59 -2.48 2.79
C LYS A 13 -19.40 -3.84 3.45
N TRP A 14 -18.39 -4.01 4.29
CA TRP A 14 -18.07 -5.27 4.93
C TRP A 14 -19.00 -5.60 6.09
N ARG A 15 -19.53 -4.60 6.78
CA ARG A 15 -20.64 -4.79 7.71
C ARG A 15 -21.86 -5.39 7.01
N ARG A 16 -22.20 -4.89 5.83
CA ARG A 16 -23.33 -5.42 5.03
C ARG A 16 -23.11 -6.87 4.58
N LEU A 17 -21.86 -7.24 4.31
CA LEU A 17 -21.52 -8.60 3.89
C LEU A 17 -21.35 -9.57 5.07
N GLY A 18 -21.37 -9.09 6.31
CA GLY A 18 -21.37 -9.88 7.53
C GLY A 18 -20.12 -10.72 7.80
N ASN A 19 -19.02 -10.50 7.09
CA ASN A 19 -17.85 -11.37 7.18
C ASN A 19 -16.63 -10.77 7.90
N GLY A 20 -16.68 -9.49 8.31
CA GLY A 20 -15.60 -8.84 9.06
C GLY A 20 -14.21 -8.86 8.42
N ARG A 21 -14.10 -9.29 7.16
CA ARG A 21 -12.83 -9.48 6.45
C ARG A 21 -12.52 -8.27 5.59
N PHE A 22 -11.35 -7.70 5.77
CA PHE A 22 -10.88 -6.53 5.03
C PHE A 22 -9.71 -6.91 4.11
N ASN A 23 -9.60 -6.21 2.98
CA ASN A 23 -8.50 -6.42 2.05
C ASN A 23 -7.27 -5.56 2.37
N GLY A 24 -6.16 -5.81 1.68
CA GLY A 24 -4.92 -5.06 1.87
C GLY A 24 -5.06 -3.55 1.66
N ALA A 25 -5.93 -3.10 0.74
CA ALA A 25 -6.17 -1.68 0.51
C ALA A 25 -6.88 -1.01 1.70
N TYR A 26 -7.76 -1.73 2.39
CA TYR A 26 -8.37 -1.23 3.63
C TYR A 26 -7.30 -0.99 4.71
N TYR A 27 -6.48 -1.99 4.98
CA TYR A 27 -5.43 -1.87 6.01
C TYR A 27 -4.40 -0.81 5.66
N TYR A 28 -4.00 -0.72 4.38
CA TYR A 28 -3.10 0.32 3.93
C TYR A 28 -3.68 1.73 4.13
N SER A 29 -4.93 1.95 3.72
CA SER A 29 -5.61 3.23 3.95
C SER A 29 -5.77 3.55 5.43
N LYS A 30 -6.05 2.54 6.26
CA LYS A 30 -6.13 2.69 7.72
C LYS A 30 -4.80 3.17 8.29
N GLU A 31 -3.69 2.52 7.95
CA GLU A 31 -2.33 2.91 8.38
C GLU A 31 -1.99 4.35 7.99
N ILE A 32 -2.31 4.74 6.76
CA ILE A 32 -2.09 6.11 6.28
C ILE A 32 -2.86 7.11 7.14
N VAL A 33 -4.15 6.87 7.35
CA VAL A 33 -5.04 7.79 8.08
C VAL A 33 -4.71 7.86 9.56
N GLU A 34 -4.37 6.74 10.19
CA GLU A 34 -4.16 6.67 11.63
C GLU A 34 -2.71 6.99 12.02
N ASN A 35 -1.73 6.65 11.17
CA ASN A 35 -0.32 6.67 11.58
C ASN A 35 0.58 7.59 10.74
N ILE A 36 0.21 7.90 9.48
CA ILE A 36 1.03 8.76 8.61
C ILE A 36 0.51 10.19 8.62
N ILE A 37 -0.76 10.40 8.21
CA ILE A 37 -1.35 11.74 8.09
C ILE A 37 -1.22 12.59 9.36
N PRO A 38 -1.45 12.07 10.59
CA PRO A 38 -1.33 12.87 11.80
C PRO A 38 0.09 13.37 12.09
N ASN A 39 1.09 12.77 11.46
CA ASN A 39 2.51 13.09 11.64
C ASN A 39 3.11 13.92 10.49
N VAL A 40 2.29 14.34 9.52
CA VAL A 40 2.70 15.15 8.37
C VAL A 40 1.97 16.49 8.38
N LYS A 41 2.73 17.58 8.31
CA LYS A 41 2.21 18.95 8.29
C LYS A 41 2.06 19.41 6.84
N THR A 42 0.83 19.66 6.42
CA THR A 42 0.51 20.21 5.10
C THR A 42 -0.90 20.80 5.10
N ASP A 43 -1.13 21.79 4.25
CA ASP A 43 -2.46 22.35 3.97
C ASP A 43 -3.20 21.59 2.87
N ARG A 44 -2.51 20.64 2.20
CA ARG A 44 -3.04 19.82 1.10
C ARG A 44 -4.13 18.87 1.58
N ASN A 45 -5.03 18.56 0.67
CA ASN A 45 -6.06 17.55 0.89
C ASN A 45 -5.48 16.14 0.74
N TRP A 46 -6.05 15.16 1.45
CA TRP A 46 -5.61 13.76 1.41
C TRP A 46 -6.61 12.88 0.69
N ILE A 47 -6.14 12.09 -0.27
CA ILE A 47 -6.92 11.07 -0.97
C ILE A 47 -6.24 9.73 -0.76
N THR A 48 -6.82 8.90 0.11
CA THR A 48 -6.27 7.58 0.46
C THR A 48 -6.97 6.45 -0.26
N VAL A 49 -7.94 6.78 -1.12
CA VAL A 49 -8.72 5.82 -1.92
C VAL A 49 -8.88 6.33 -3.33
N ASN A 50 -8.53 5.51 -4.27
CA ASN A 50 -8.65 5.82 -5.68
C ASN A 50 -10.03 5.41 -6.21
N ILE A 51 -11.00 6.29 -6.03
CA ILE A 51 -12.35 6.12 -6.56
C ILE A 51 -12.57 7.20 -7.62
N PRO A 52 -12.82 6.85 -8.87
CA PRO A 52 -13.15 7.82 -9.90
C PRO A 52 -14.27 8.75 -9.46
N GLY A 53 -14.07 10.06 -9.64
CA GLY A 53 -15.04 11.08 -9.23
C GLY A 53 -14.83 11.67 -7.82
N PHE A 54 -13.95 11.10 -7.00
CA PHE A 54 -13.58 11.64 -5.69
C PHE A 54 -12.18 12.24 -5.74
N GLY A 55 -12.05 13.45 -6.20
CA GLY A 55 -10.81 14.20 -6.26
C GLY A 55 -11.03 15.70 -6.03
N CYS A 56 -9.95 16.41 -5.82
CA CYS A 56 -9.93 17.86 -5.68
C CYS A 56 -8.54 18.38 -6.07
N ASP A 57 -8.46 19.68 -6.30
CA ASP A 57 -7.19 20.39 -6.46
C ASP A 57 -6.39 20.37 -5.17
N HIS A 58 -5.09 20.61 -5.26
CA HIS A 58 -4.18 20.75 -4.13
C HIS A 58 -4.24 19.52 -3.21
N ALA A 59 -3.97 18.35 -3.78
CA ALA A 59 -4.14 17.09 -3.06
C ALA A 59 -2.93 16.16 -3.13
N ILE A 60 -2.76 15.38 -2.06
CA ILE A 60 -1.85 14.24 -1.97
C ILE A 60 -2.66 12.97 -2.15
N VAL A 61 -2.32 12.16 -3.13
CA VAL A 61 -3.04 10.94 -3.52
C VAL A 61 -2.16 9.72 -3.31
N PHE A 62 -2.57 8.82 -2.41
CA PHE A 62 -1.88 7.54 -2.26
C PHE A 62 -2.33 6.54 -3.32
N VAL A 63 -1.37 6.07 -4.11
CA VAL A 63 -1.61 5.15 -5.23
C VAL A 63 -1.63 3.70 -4.75
N HIS A 64 -2.81 3.09 -4.72
CA HIS A 64 -2.99 1.70 -4.23
C HIS A 64 -2.85 0.64 -5.31
N ASN A 65 -3.12 0.99 -6.57
CA ASN A 65 -3.06 0.04 -7.67
C ASN A 65 -1.84 0.30 -8.55
N ASN A 66 -0.77 -0.40 -8.25
CA ASN A 66 0.49 -0.25 -8.95
C ASN A 66 0.50 -0.91 -10.36
N LEU A 67 -0.58 -1.59 -10.77
CA LEU A 67 -0.57 -2.45 -11.95
C LEU A 67 -1.20 -1.80 -13.18
N ASN A 68 -2.13 -0.89 -12.97
CA ASN A 68 -2.82 -0.23 -14.07
C ASN A 68 -2.83 1.29 -13.87
N PRO A 69 -1.86 2.02 -14.46
CA PRO A 69 -1.74 3.47 -14.31
C PRO A 69 -2.95 4.23 -14.86
N HIS A 70 -3.62 3.73 -15.90
CA HIS A 70 -4.80 4.37 -16.49
C HIS A 70 -5.97 4.51 -15.49
N ASN A 71 -5.95 3.74 -14.41
CA ASN A 71 -6.94 3.91 -13.34
C ASN A 71 -6.85 5.26 -12.61
N TYR A 72 -5.81 6.05 -12.87
CA TYR A 72 -5.56 7.36 -12.25
C TYR A 72 -5.69 8.53 -13.24
N ASP A 73 -5.84 8.29 -14.53
CA ASP A 73 -5.90 9.35 -15.56
C ASP A 73 -7.03 10.36 -15.30
N TRP A 74 -8.07 9.96 -14.60
CA TRP A 74 -9.14 10.88 -14.19
C TRP A 74 -8.67 12.01 -13.24
N LEU A 75 -7.49 11.86 -12.60
CA LEU A 75 -6.88 12.89 -11.76
C LEU A 75 -6.28 14.04 -12.56
N THR A 76 -6.02 13.88 -13.85
CA THR A 76 -5.47 14.94 -14.72
C THR A 76 -6.36 16.18 -14.84
N ARG A 77 -7.63 16.05 -14.45
CA ARG A 77 -8.58 17.18 -14.39
C ARG A 77 -8.35 18.12 -13.21
N TYR A 78 -7.58 17.70 -12.22
CA TYR A 78 -7.30 18.48 -11.01
C TYR A 78 -5.90 19.07 -11.07
N LYS A 79 -5.73 20.22 -10.40
CA LYS A 79 -4.46 20.95 -10.37
C LYS A 79 -3.69 20.63 -9.08
N ASP A 80 -2.37 20.73 -9.19
CA ASP A 80 -1.45 20.59 -8.06
C ASP A 80 -1.64 19.28 -7.28
N ILE A 81 -1.57 18.18 -8.03
CA ILE A 81 -1.66 16.81 -7.50
C ILE A 81 -0.25 16.28 -7.21
N ILE A 82 -0.09 15.69 -6.04
CA ILE A 82 1.08 14.90 -5.66
C ILE A 82 0.64 13.44 -5.50
N LEU A 83 1.29 12.52 -6.22
CA LEU A 83 1.00 11.09 -6.15
C LEU A 83 2.07 10.39 -5.33
N VAL A 84 1.66 9.69 -4.27
CA VAL A 84 2.53 8.90 -3.42
C VAL A 84 2.42 7.44 -3.82
N CYS A 85 3.51 6.86 -4.32
CA CYS A 85 3.56 5.51 -4.88
C CYS A 85 4.46 4.60 -4.06
N GLY A 86 3.97 3.39 -3.77
CA GLY A 86 4.72 2.37 -3.03
C GLY A 86 5.75 1.59 -3.86
N VAL A 87 5.82 1.84 -5.18
CA VAL A 87 6.75 1.19 -6.12
C VAL A 87 7.27 2.25 -7.08
N LYS A 88 8.57 2.25 -7.37
CA LYS A 88 9.23 3.27 -8.22
C LYS A 88 8.65 3.31 -9.64
N GLU A 89 8.45 2.17 -10.26
CA GLU A 89 7.88 2.06 -11.61
C GLU A 89 6.47 2.63 -11.69
N THR A 90 5.75 2.67 -10.57
CA THR A 90 4.44 3.32 -10.51
C THR A 90 4.57 4.83 -10.56
N CYS A 91 5.59 5.42 -9.90
CA CYS A 91 5.86 6.85 -9.99
C CYS A 91 6.06 7.29 -11.46
N GLU A 92 6.85 6.54 -12.21
CA GLU A 92 7.12 6.82 -13.62
C GLU A 92 5.84 6.76 -14.46
N LYS A 93 5.02 5.73 -14.25
CA LYS A 93 3.76 5.52 -14.98
C LYS A 93 2.71 6.61 -14.74
N VAL A 94 2.70 7.23 -13.56
CA VAL A 94 1.70 8.27 -13.20
C VAL A 94 2.26 9.69 -13.23
N ALA A 95 3.52 9.88 -13.60
CA ALA A 95 4.19 11.18 -13.63
C ALA A 95 3.52 12.21 -14.57
N HIS A 96 2.76 11.75 -15.55
CA HIS A 96 1.98 12.61 -16.44
C HIS A 96 0.76 13.28 -15.76
N ILE A 97 0.37 12.80 -14.58
CA ILE A 97 -0.77 13.31 -13.80
C ILE A 97 -0.34 14.46 -12.90
N GLY A 98 0.83 14.36 -12.28
CA GLY A 98 1.32 15.35 -11.33
C GLY A 98 2.69 14.97 -10.76
N LYS A 99 3.14 15.71 -9.74
CA LYS A 99 4.39 15.39 -9.04
C LYS A 99 4.28 14.03 -8.36
N THR A 100 5.35 13.26 -8.34
CA THR A 100 5.37 11.93 -7.72
C THR A 100 6.36 11.85 -6.57
N ILE A 101 5.98 11.14 -5.51
CA ILE A 101 6.84 10.78 -4.39
C ILE A 101 6.89 9.25 -4.31
N PHE A 102 8.08 8.68 -4.34
CA PHE A 102 8.26 7.28 -3.99
C PHE A 102 8.31 7.14 -2.47
N LEU A 103 7.34 6.40 -1.93
CA LEU A 103 7.29 6.06 -0.51
C LEU A 103 7.02 4.56 -0.39
N PRO A 104 8.00 3.75 0.01
CA PRO A 104 7.80 2.33 0.22
C PRO A 104 6.60 2.04 1.12
N LEU A 105 5.97 0.88 0.91
CA LEU A 105 4.84 0.47 1.74
C LEU A 105 5.28 0.34 3.20
N SER A 106 4.60 1.04 4.09
CA SER A 106 4.88 0.99 5.52
C SER A 106 3.79 0.23 6.28
N ILE A 107 4.16 -0.22 7.46
CA ILE A 107 3.29 -0.95 8.39
C ILE A 107 3.57 -0.51 9.82
N ASP A 108 2.66 -0.79 10.72
CA ASP A 108 2.93 -0.81 12.15
C ASP A 108 3.73 -2.09 12.47
N ILE A 109 5.04 -1.93 12.57
CA ILE A 109 5.97 -3.06 12.77
C ILE A 109 5.66 -3.77 14.08
N GLU A 110 5.48 -3.04 15.19
CA GLU A 110 5.20 -3.61 16.52
C GLU A 110 3.92 -4.44 16.51
N ALA A 111 2.88 -3.96 15.82
CA ALA A 111 1.61 -4.67 15.69
C ALA A 111 1.70 -5.95 14.85
N VAL A 112 2.70 -6.07 13.97
CA VAL A 112 2.92 -7.26 13.15
C VAL A 112 3.88 -8.22 13.83
N GLU A 113 5.02 -7.73 14.34
CA GLU A 113 6.08 -8.56 14.94
C GLU A 113 5.63 -9.35 16.17
N LYS A 114 4.59 -8.91 16.88
CA LYS A 114 4.02 -9.68 18.01
C LYS A 114 3.53 -11.08 17.62
N PHE A 115 3.32 -11.35 16.32
CA PHE A 115 2.95 -12.66 15.79
C PHE A 115 4.15 -13.48 15.29
N ARG A 116 5.38 -12.92 15.32
CA ARG A 116 6.59 -13.60 14.86
C ARG A 116 6.81 -14.90 15.63
N GLN A 117 7.21 -15.93 14.91
CA GLN A 117 7.53 -17.25 15.47
C GLN A 117 8.98 -17.59 15.14
N GLU A 118 9.63 -18.30 16.08
CA GLU A 118 11.01 -18.78 15.90
C GLU A 118 11.03 -20.03 14.99
N GLU A 119 10.14 -20.98 15.28
CA GLU A 119 9.99 -22.19 14.46
C GLU A 119 9.06 -21.97 13.29
N ARG A 120 9.60 -22.15 12.09
CA ARG A 120 8.88 -21.95 10.83
C ARG A 120 9.20 -23.08 9.87
N SER A 121 8.24 -23.47 9.05
CA SER A 121 8.45 -24.52 8.06
C SER A 121 7.56 -24.38 6.84
N GLY A 122 8.03 -24.90 5.71
CA GLY A 122 7.27 -24.96 4.48
C GLY A 122 7.02 -23.60 3.83
N ALA A 123 6.20 -23.61 2.79
CA ALA A 123 5.90 -22.45 1.98
C ALA A 123 4.40 -22.25 1.81
N ALA A 124 3.96 -20.98 1.70
CA ALA A 124 2.58 -20.65 1.40
C ALA A 124 2.45 -19.45 0.45
N PHE A 125 1.36 -19.44 -0.29
CA PHE A 125 0.91 -18.26 -1.02
C PHE A 125 -0.03 -17.43 -0.13
N ALA A 126 0.31 -16.17 0.10
CA ALA A 126 -0.51 -15.26 0.89
C ALA A 126 -1.20 -14.22 -0.01
N GLY A 127 -2.52 -14.38 -0.19
CA GLY A 127 -3.27 -13.47 -1.05
C GLY A 127 -4.59 -14.04 -1.54
N ARG A 128 -5.07 -13.52 -2.68
CA ARG A 128 -6.32 -13.93 -3.32
C ARG A 128 -6.04 -14.66 -4.64
N PRO A 129 -6.06 -16.01 -4.67
CA PRO A 129 -5.79 -16.81 -5.87
C PRO A 129 -6.65 -16.43 -7.06
N ALA A 130 -7.97 -16.30 -6.85
CA ALA A 130 -8.91 -15.94 -7.92
C ALA A 130 -8.56 -14.62 -8.59
N LYS A 131 -8.13 -13.60 -7.81
CA LYS A 131 -7.68 -12.31 -8.37
C LYS A 131 -6.42 -12.48 -9.21
N ARG A 132 -5.44 -13.29 -8.77
CA ARG A 132 -4.20 -13.52 -9.51
C ARG A 132 -4.46 -14.22 -10.83
N LYS A 133 -5.32 -15.21 -10.82
CA LYS A 133 -5.76 -15.89 -12.04
C LYS A 133 -6.43 -14.93 -13.05
N MET A 134 -7.26 -14.01 -12.56
CA MET A 134 -7.87 -12.95 -13.41
C MET A 134 -6.80 -12.00 -13.98
N ASP A 135 -5.74 -11.74 -13.22
CA ASP A 135 -4.60 -10.92 -13.65
C ASP A 135 -3.63 -11.71 -14.57
N GLY A 136 -3.90 -12.98 -14.90
CA GLY A 136 -3.03 -13.85 -15.71
C GLY A 136 -1.75 -14.30 -15.00
N VAL A 137 -1.73 -14.26 -13.66
CA VAL A 137 -0.56 -14.66 -12.86
C VAL A 137 -0.77 -16.05 -12.28
N GLU A 138 0.18 -16.96 -12.55
CA GLU A 138 0.16 -18.29 -11.98
C GLU A 138 0.60 -18.29 -10.52
N ILE A 139 -0.12 -19.07 -9.72
CA ILE A 139 0.22 -19.30 -8.32
C ILE A 139 1.16 -20.52 -8.25
N PRO A 140 2.20 -20.49 -7.41
CA PRO A 140 3.08 -21.63 -7.22
C PRO A 140 2.28 -22.88 -6.83
N LYS A 141 2.59 -24.01 -7.48
CA LYS A 141 1.93 -25.30 -7.20
C LYS A 141 2.54 -25.95 -5.96
N GLY A 142 1.73 -26.70 -5.23
CA GLY A 142 2.20 -27.50 -4.09
C GLY A 142 2.49 -26.68 -2.83
N VAL A 143 2.06 -25.42 -2.77
CA VAL A 143 2.16 -24.59 -1.57
C VAL A 143 0.79 -24.40 -0.94
N ASP A 144 0.78 -24.19 0.37
CA ASP A 144 -0.45 -23.86 1.09
C ASP A 144 -1.00 -22.48 0.67
N ILE A 145 -2.30 -22.29 0.80
CA ILE A 145 -2.95 -21.02 0.46
C ILE A 145 -3.49 -20.37 1.72
N ILE A 146 -3.01 -19.16 2.01
CA ILE A 146 -3.48 -18.31 3.10
C ILE A 146 -4.39 -17.24 2.50
N GLU A 147 -5.70 -17.45 2.58
CA GLU A 147 -6.70 -16.57 1.99
C GLU A 147 -7.92 -16.42 2.90
N GLY A 148 -8.53 -15.24 2.87
CA GLY A 148 -9.86 -15.01 3.43
C GLY A 148 -9.96 -15.13 4.95
N LEU A 149 -8.85 -15.06 5.68
CA LEU A 149 -8.79 -15.09 7.12
C LEU A 149 -8.98 -13.69 7.73
N PRO A 150 -9.49 -13.58 8.96
CA PRO A 150 -9.37 -12.38 9.77
C PRO A 150 -7.90 -11.95 9.89
N ARG A 151 -7.68 -10.64 10.08
CA ARG A 151 -6.33 -10.03 10.05
C ARG A 151 -5.30 -10.73 10.94
N GLU A 152 -5.63 -10.97 12.19
CA GLU A 152 -4.70 -11.60 13.13
C GLU A 152 -4.39 -13.05 12.76
N GLN A 153 -5.41 -13.81 12.37
CA GLN A 153 -5.23 -15.19 11.90
C GLN A 153 -4.39 -15.24 10.62
N PHE A 154 -4.58 -14.27 9.70
CA PHE A 154 -3.77 -14.18 8.49
C PHE A 154 -2.29 -13.97 8.81
N LEU A 155 -1.97 -13.09 9.76
CA LEU A 155 -0.59 -12.88 10.22
C LEU A 155 -0.03 -14.10 10.94
N GLN A 156 -0.82 -14.74 11.80
CA GLN A 156 -0.42 -15.96 12.51
C GLN A 156 -0.12 -17.11 11.54
N GLU A 157 -0.93 -17.30 10.51
CA GLU A 157 -0.71 -18.35 9.50
C GLU A 157 0.54 -18.06 8.65
N MET A 158 0.79 -16.79 8.28
CA MET A 158 2.03 -16.42 7.61
C MET A 158 3.26 -16.67 8.49
N ALA A 159 3.19 -16.30 9.78
CA ALA A 159 4.31 -16.43 10.72
C ALA A 159 4.80 -17.89 10.91
N LYS A 160 3.95 -18.87 10.64
CA LYS A 160 4.32 -20.31 10.70
C LYS A 160 5.18 -20.76 9.51
N ARG A 161 5.31 -19.93 8.47
CA ARG A 161 5.95 -20.34 7.21
C ARG A 161 7.37 -19.80 7.10
N GLU A 162 8.25 -20.61 6.56
CA GLU A 162 9.61 -20.19 6.24
C GLU A 162 9.61 -19.29 5.01
N THR A 163 8.81 -19.62 3.99
CA THR A 163 8.73 -18.89 2.73
C THR A 163 7.30 -18.49 2.39
N ILE A 164 7.11 -17.21 2.03
CA ILE A 164 5.83 -16.67 1.60
C ILE A 164 5.93 -16.14 0.16
N TYR A 165 5.04 -16.63 -0.68
CA TYR A 165 4.77 -16.06 -2.01
C TYR A 165 3.73 -14.96 -1.89
N ALA A 166 4.18 -13.71 -1.91
CA ALA A 166 3.32 -12.56 -1.77
C ALA A 166 3.87 -11.35 -2.53
N VAL A 167 3.02 -10.35 -2.77
CA VAL A 167 3.40 -9.04 -3.29
C VAL A 167 2.68 -7.94 -2.51
N GLY A 168 3.27 -6.73 -2.52
CA GLY A 168 2.71 -5.57 -1.85
C GLY A 168 2.70 -5.74 -0.33
N ARG A 169 1.62 -5.27 0.31
CA ARG A 169 1.53 -5.26 1.76
C ARG A 169 1.75 -6.64 2.41
N ALA A 170 1.21 -7.71 1.83
CA ALA A 170 1.39 -9.05 2.38
C ALA A 170 2.86 -9.50 2.38
N ALA A 171 3.64 -9.07 1.39
CA ALA A 171 5.09 -9.33 1.34
C ALA A 171 5.84 -8.55 2.43
N VAL A 172 5.53 -7.26 2.61
CA VAL A 172 6.12 -6.44 3.69
C VAL A 172 5.81 -7.02 5.06
N GLU A 173 4.57 -7.43 5.30
CA GLU A 173 4.14 -8.05 6.56
C GLU A 173 4.82 -9.40 6.81
N ALA A 174 4.92 -10.25 5.79
CA ALA A 174 5.60 -11.53 5.91
C ALA A 174 7.09 -11.34 6.20
N ARG A 175 7.74 -10.33 5.61
CA ARG A 175 9.13 -9.98 5.91
C ARG A 175 9.30 -9.50 7.35
N ALA A 176 8.40 -8.67 7.87
CA ALA A 176 8.40 -8.25 9.27
C ALA A 176 8.21 -9.44 10.24
N LEU A 177 7.41 -10.42 9.83
CA LEU A 177 7.27 -11.69 10.58
C LEU A 177 8.53 -12.57 10.50
N GLY A 178 9.54 -12.20 9.69
CA GLY A 178 10.78 -12.92 9.50
C GLY A 178 10.69 -14.06 8.49
N CYS A 179 9.69 -14.08 7.60
CA CYS A 179 9.60 -15.03 6.52
C CYS A 179 10.47 -14.59 5.34
N ASN A 180 10.99 -15.57 4.57
CA ASN A 180 11.57 -15.33 3.26
C ASN A 180 10.46 -14.97 2.27
N ILE A 181 10.71 -13.99 1.40
CA ILE A 181 9.77 -13.63 0.34
C ILE A 181 10.25 -14.22 -0.98
N ALA A 182 9.40 -15.01 -1.62
CA ALA A 182 9.68 -15.59 -2.92
C ALA A 182 8.90 -14.87 -4.03
N ALA A 183 9.59 -14.61 -5.14
CA ALA A 183 8.96 -14.05 -6.34
C ALA A 183 8.04 -15.09 -7.00
N TYR A 184 6.89 -14.66 -7.49
CA TYR A 184 5.96 -15.45 -8.29
C TYR A 184 5.22 -14.63 -9.35
N ASP A 185 5.12 -13.33 -9.12
CA ASP A 185 4.41 -12.41 -10.00
C ASP A 185 5.44 -11.75 -10.94
N PRO A 186 5.38 -11.98 -12.25
CA PRO A 186 6.37 -11.45 -13.20
C PRO A 186 6.40 -9.92 -13.29
N ARG A 187 5.38 -9.25 -12.75
CA ARG A 187 5.33 -7.79 -12.64
C ARG A 187 6.20 -7.26 -11.50
N PHE A 188 6.57 -8.13 -10.58
CA PHE A 188 7.42 -7.87 -9.42
C PHE A 188 8.44 -9.00 -9.26
N PRO A 189 9.41 -9.10 -10.19
CA PRO A 189 10.35 -10.22 -10.22
C PRO A 189 11.38 -10.19 -9.10
N ASP A 190 11.64 -9.01 -8.54
CA ASP A 190 12.55 -8.81 -7.43
C ASP A 190 11.77 -8.69 -6.10
N PRO A 191 11.81 -9.69 -5.23
CA PRO A 191 11.15 -9.63 -3.92
C PRO A 191 11.81 -8.63 -2.95
N GLU A 192 13.03 -8.17 -3.24
CA GLU A 192 13.74 -7.23 -2.38
C GLU A 192 13.15 -5.80 -2.41
N ILE A 193 12.28 -5.51 -3.36
CA ILE A 193 11.52 -4.24 -3.35
C ILE A 193 10.56 -4.12 -2.15
N TRP A 194 10.17 -5.24 -1.52
CA TRP A 194 9.26 -5.28 -0.38
C TRP A 194 10.02 -5.17 0.94
N GLN A 195 10.67 -4.01 1.16
CA GLN A 195 11.38 -3.72 2.40
C GLN A 195 10.39 -3.39 3.53
N VAL A 196 10.79 -3.71 4.77
CA VAL A 196 10.02 -3.32 5.96
C VAL A 196 10.32 -1.86 6.28
N MET A 197 9.26 -1.06 6.40
CA MET A 197 9.32 0.33 6.81
C MET A 197 8.27 0.60 7.89
N ASP A 198 8.68 1.31 8.96
CA ASP A 198 7.75 1.77 9.99
C ASP A 198 6.95 2.99 9.52
N ASN A 199 5.70 3.10 9.98
CA ASN A 199 4.82 4.21 9.63
C ASN A 199 5.37 5.58 10.06
N ARG A 200 6.12 5.65 11.17
CA ARG A 200 6.72 6.91 11.65
C ARG A 200 7.87 7.34 10.74
N GLU A 201 8.65 6.39 10.25
CA GLU A 201 9.72 6.65 9.28
C GLU A 201 9.11 7.11 7.94
N ALA A 202 8.08 6.42 7.46
CA ALA A 202 7.35 6.81 6.27
C ALA A 202 6.80 8.24 6.36
N ALA A 203 6.26 8.64 7.51
CA ALA A 203 5.76 10.00 7.72
C ALA A 203 6.90 11.05 7.64
N LYS A 204 8.08 10.76 8.21
CA LYS A 204 9.25 11.65 8.12
C LYS A 204 9.74 11.81 6.69
N ILE A 205 9.85 10.70 5.94
CA ILE A 205 10.26 10.74 4.53
C ILE A 205 9.24 11.55 3.72
N LEU A 206 7.95 11.29 3.91
CA LEU A 206 6.90 12.02 3.21
C LEU A 206 6.95 13.53 3.50
N GLN A 207 7.13 13.92 4.78
CA GLN A 207 7.28 15.34 5.14
C GLN A 207 8.47 15.97 4.43
N ALA A 208 9.63 15.33 4.46
CA ALA A 208 10.83 15.87 3.81
C ALA A 208 10.67 16.05 2.30
N GLU A 209 9.97 15.13 1.63
CA GLU A 209 9.69 15.25 0.19
C GLU A 209 8.65 16.36 -0.11
N LEU A 210 7.65 16.53 0.73
CA LEU A 210 6.69 17.63 0.61
C LEU A 210 7.36 18.99 0.80
N ASP A 211 8.22 19.14 1.80
CA ASP A 211 8.95 20.38 2.06
C ASP A 211 9.81 20.79 0.85
N LYS A 212 10.47 19.84 0.17
CA LYS A 212 11.22 20.10 -1.08
C LYS A 212 10.30 20.61 -2.20
N ILE A 213 9.11 19.99 -2.34
CA ILE A 213 8.14 20.38 -3.38
C ILE A 213 7.60 21.79 -3.13
N ASP A 214 7.28 22.11 -1.89
CA ASP A 214 6.70 23.40 -1.53
C ASP A 214 7.73 24.53 -1.59
N CYS A 215 8.99 24.31 -1.19
CA CYS A 215 10.10 25.25 -1.39
C CYS A 215 10.33 25.57 -2.87
N ALA A 216 10.41 24.55 -3.73
CA ALA A 216 10.61 24.75 -5.16
C ALA A 216 9.46 25.52 -5.83
N THR A 217 8.25 25.43 -5.29
CA THR A 217 7.07 26.14 -5.79
C THR A 217 7.07 27.62 -5.33
N ALA A 218 7.64 27.91 -4.17
CA ALA A 218 7.79 29.28 -3.66
C ALA A 218 8.80 30.08 -4.50
N ASP A 219 9.93 29.47 -4.86
CA ASP A 219 10.97 30.13 -5.68
C ASP A 219 10.46 30.51 -7.09
N MET A 220 9.55 29.71 -7.68
CA MET A 220 8.98 30.00 -9.00
C MET A 220 7.95 31.13 -9.00
N LYS A 221 7.44 31.57 -7.87
CA LYS A 221 6.48 32.70 -7.77
C LYS A 221 7.14 34.07 -7.75
N TRP A 222 8.48 34.14 -7.65
CA TRP A 222 9.25 35.37 -7.54
C TRP A 222 10.10 35.67 -8.78
N THR A 223 9.99 34.85 -9.82
CA THR A 223 10.61 35.05 -11.13
C THR A 223 9.56 35.36 -12.19
#